data_0c9bdf2c230ffbd01bbee2c9e56d6db2
#
_entry.id   0c9bdf2c230ffbd01bbee2c9e56d6db2
#
_cell.length_a   1.000
_cell.length_b   1.000
_cell.length_c   1.000
_cell.angle_alpha   90.00
_cell.angle_beta   90.00
_cell.angle_gamma   90.00
#
_symmetry.space_group_name_H-M   'P 1'
#
loop_
_entity.id
_entity.type
_entity.pdbx_description
1 polymer ?
#
loop_
_entity_poly.entity_id
_entity_poly.type
_entity_poly.pdbx_seq_one_letter_code
_entity_poly.pdbx_strand_id
1 'polypeptide(L)'
;MKYSDNLNLAIGAAINAGIEIMKIYESDDFGVETKGDDSPLTKADKASHYVICEALASSGLPLLSEEGAQIPFNERSSWSCFWMIDPIDGTKEFIKKNGEFTVNIAMI
;
A
#
# COMPACT_ATOMS: atom_id res chain seq x y z
N MET A 1 11.31 12.12 14.81
CA MET A 1 10.21 11.21 15.19
C MET A 1 10.80 9.89 15.68
N LYS A 2 10.33 9.37 16.79
CA LYS A 2 10.81 8.12 17.36
C LYS A 2 10.24 6.92 16.61
N TYR A 3 10.90 5.76 16.71
CA TYR A 3 10.40 4.53 16.10
C TYR A 3 9.00 4.16 16.58
N SER A 4 8.69 4.38 17.86
CA SER A 4 7.35 4.11 18.39
C SER A 4 6.28 4.98 17.74
N ASP A 5 6.59 6.24 17.42
CA ASP A 5 5.66 7.13 16.73
C ASP A 5 5.43 6.65 15.29
N ASN A 6 6.49 6.22 14.61
CA ASN A 6 6.40 5.69 13.25
C ASN A 6 5.62 4.36 13.24
N LEU A 7 5.83 3.50 14.22
CA LEU A 7 5.06 2.27 14.35
C LEU A 7 3.57 2.58 14.51
N ASN A 8 3.23 3.56 15.34
CA ASN A 8 1.83 3.97 15.53
C ASN A 8 1.21 4.51 14.23
N LEU A 9 1.97 5.28 13.45
CA LEU A 9 1.53 5.73 12.14
C LEU A 9 1.23 4.55 11.21
N ALA A 10 2.14 3.57 11.17
CA ALA A 10 1.99 2.39 10.33
C ALA A 10 0.77 1.55 10.73
N ILE A 11 0.55 1.36 12.03
CA ILE A 11 -0.61 0.63 12.54
C ILE A 11 -1.91 1.32 12.12
N GLY A 12 -1.99 2.63 12.33
CA GLY A 12 -3.16 3.41 11.92
C GLY A 12 -3.39 3.36 10.41
N ALA A 13 -2.32 3.48 9.64
CA ALA A 13 -2.39 3.41 8.19
C ALA A 13 -2.92 2.05 7.72
N ALA A 14 -2.42 0.96 8.30
CA ALA A 14 -2.85 -0.39 7.95
C ALA A 14 -4.33 -0.62 8.29
N ILE A 15 -4.78 -0.16 9.43
CA ILE A 15 -6.19 -0.28 9.84
C ILE A 15 -7.09 0.49 8.88
N ASN A 16 -6.74 1.74 8.58
CA ASN A 16 -7.55 2.58 7.69
C ASN A 16 -7.56 2.02 6.27
N ALA A 17 -6.43 1.53 5.78
CA ALA A 17 -6.36 0.86 4.49
C ALA A 17 -7.26 -0.36 4.46
N GLY A 18 -7.22 -1.18 5.51
CA GLY A 18 -8.07 -2.37 5.63
C GLY A 18 -9.55 -2.03 5.58
N ILE A 19 -9.98 -0.94 6.22
CA ILE A 19 -11.37 -0.49 6.18
C ILE A 19 -11.79 -0.17 4.73
N GLU A 20 -10.97 0.58 4.01
CA GLU A 20 -11.27 0.95 2.62
C GLU A 20 -11.25 -0.27 1.69
N ILE A 21 -10.31 -1.19 1.89
CA ILE A 21 -10.24 -2.43 1.12
C ILE A 21 -11.50 -3.25 1.32
N MET A 22 -11.97 -3.40 2.55
CA MET A 22 -13.15 -4.22 2.84
C MET A 22 -14.43 -3.63 2.27
N LYS A 23 -14.55 -2.31 2.21
CA LYS A 23 -15.69 -1.66 1.54
C LYS A 23 -15.78 -2.10 0.08
N ILE A 24 -14.64 -2.14 -0.62
CA ILE A 24 -14.60 -2.54 -2.02
C ILE A 24 -14.78 -4.04 -2.16
N TYR A 25 -14.17 -4.83 -1.27
CA TYR A 25 -14.30 -6.29 -1.25
C TYR A 25 -15.76 -6.73 -1.18
N GLU A 26 -16.55 -6.02 -0.36
CA GLU A 26 -17.97 -6.33 -0.17
C GLU A 26 -18.87 -5.79 -1.29
N SER A 27 -18.38 -4.85 -2.09
CA SER A 27 -19.17 -4.20 -3.13
C SER A 27 -19.34 -5.03 -4.40
N ASP A 28 -18.47 -6.02 -4.64
CA ASP A 28 -18.38 -6.80 -5.88
C ASP A 28 -18.00 -5.98 -7.13
N ASP A 29 -17.64 -4.71 -6.98
CA ASP A 29 -17.16 -3.86 -8.07
C ASP A 29 -15.69 -3.50 -7.82
N PHE A 30 -14.79 -4.32 -8.37
CA PHE A 30 -13.37 -4.19 -8.09
C PHE A 30 -12.62 -3.28 -9.06
N GLY A 31 -13.21 -2.92 -10.19
CA GLY A 31 -12.57 -2.06 -11.17
C GLY A 31 -11.23 -2.63 -11.64
N VAL A 32 -11.23 -3.90 -12.04
CA VAL A 32 -9.98 -4.60 -12.41
C VAL A 32 -9.37 -3.97 -13.65
N GLU A 33 -8.07 -3.65 -13.54
CA GLU A 33 -7.24 -3.15 -14.65
C GLU A 33 -6.01 -4.03 -14.77
N THR A 34 -5.28 -3.90 -15.87
CA THR A 34 -4.01 -4.61 -16.09
C THR A 34 -2.88 -3.59 -16.07
N LYS A 35 -1.85 -3.86 -15.26
CA LYS A 35 -0.63 -3.06 -15.22
C LYS A 35 0.23 -3.35 -16.45
N GLY A 36 1.29 -2.54 -16.66
CA GLY A 36 2.22 -2.72 -17.76
C GLY A 36 2.94 -4.07 -17.81
N ASP A 37 3.05 -4.75 -16.67
CA ASP A 37 3.65 -6.08 -16.54
C ASP A 37 2.61 -7.21 -16.55
N ASP A 38 1.38 -6.91 -16.98
CA ASP A 38 0.22 -7.81 -17.04
C ASP A 38 -0.31 -8.26 -15.68
N SER A 39 0.18 -7.70 -14.57
CA SER A 39 -0.38 -7.98 -13.25
C SER A 39 -1.69 -7.20 -13.04
N PRO A 40 -2.63 -7.74 -12.25
CA PRO A 40 -3.91 -7.07 -12.02
C PRO A 40 -3.80 -5.89 -11.05
N LEU A 41 -4.67 -4.92 -11.22
CA LEU A 41 -4.82 -3.75 -10.36
C LEU A 41 -6.32 -3.53 -10.12
N THR A 42 -6.71 -3.26 -8.89
CA THR A 42 -8.10 -3.00 -8.52
C THR A 42 -8.26 -1.63 -7.88
N LYS A 43 -9.52 -1.20 -7.71
CA LYS A 43 -9.84 0.01 -6.93
C LYS A 43 -9.29 -0.09 -5.52
N ALA A 44 -9.26 -1.30 -4.95
CA ALA A 44 -8.78 -1.52 -3.59
C ALA A 44 -7.28 -1.26 -3.46
N ASP A 45 -6.48 -1.66 -4.46
CA ASP A 45 -5.05 -1.36 -4.51
C ASP A 45 -4.82 0.16 -4.46
N LYS A 46 -5.57 0.90 -5.27
CA LYS A 46 -5.45 2.36 -5.36
C LYS A 46 -5.91 3.04 -4.08
N ALA A 47 -7.05 2.63 -3.53
CA ALA A 47 -7.60 3.20 -2.30
C ALA A 47 -6.67 2.95 -1.11
N SER A 48 -6.16 1.73 -0.98
CA SER A 48 -5.20 1.37 0.06
C SER A 48 -3.92 2.20 -0.06
N HIS A 49 -3.36 2.29 -1.26
CA HIS A 49 -2.16 3.10 -1.52
C HIS A 49 -2.36 4.54 -1.08
N TYR A 50 -3.47 5.16 -1.49
CA TYR A 50 -3.77 6.55 -1.18
C TYR A 50 -3.87 6.78 0.34
N VAL A 51 -4.62 5.94 1.02
CA VAL A 51 -4.83 6.05 2.47
C VAL A 51 -3.51 5.90 3.23
N ILE A 52 -2.69 4.91 2.83
CA ILE A 52 -1.40 4.66 3.48
C ILE A 52 -0.45 5.85 3.27
N CYS A 53 -0.35 6.35 2.04
CA CYS A 53 0.54 7.46 1.73
C CYS A 53 0.14 8.73 2.49
N GLU A 54 -1.15 9.03 2.60
CA GLU A 54 -1.61 10.17 3.39
C GLU A 54 -1.27 10.01 4.86
N ALA A 55 -1.49 8.81 5.42
CA ALA A 55 -1.22 8.56 6.83
C ALA A 55 0.27 8.67 7.16
N LEU A 56 1.14 8.20 6.27
CA LEU A 56 2.59 8.20 6.51
C LEU A 56 3.29 9.50 6.13
N ALA A 57 2.59 10.43 5.48
CA ALA A 57 3.18 11.71 5.04
C ALA A 57 3.75 12.51 6.19
N SER A 58 3.13 12.46 7.37
CA SER A 58 3.58 13.19 8.56
C SER A 58 4.93 12.72 9.09
N SER A 59 5.40 11.53 8.69
CA SER A 59 6.73 11.06 9.09
C SER A 59 7.86 11.81 8.41
N GLY A 60 7.60 12.44 7.26
CA GLY A 60 8.63 13.13 6.47
C GLY A 60 9.59 12.19 5.75
N LEU A 61 9.35 10.87 5.80
CA LEU A 61 10.22 9.87 5.17
C LEU A 61 9.76 9.56 3.74
N PRO A 62 10.69 9.17 2.85
CA PRO A 62 10.33 8.74 1.51
C PRO A 62 9.43 7.50 1.54
N LEU A 63 8.60 7.37 0.52
CA LEU A 63 7.66 6.26 0.36
C LEU A 63 7.96 5.51 -0.94
N LEU A 64 8.15 4.19 -0.84
CA LEU A 64 8.29 3.31 -1.99
C LEU A 64 7.10 2.34 -1.97
N SER A 65 6.17 2.52 -2.90
CA SER A 65 4.93 1.74 -2.95
C SER A 65 4.81 1.00 -4.28
N GLU A 66 4.29 -0.23 -4.22
CA GLU A 66 3.99 -1.04 -5.41
C GLU A 66 3.08 -0.31 -6.39
N GLU A 67 2.17 0.53 -5.89
CA GLU A 67 1.21 1.27 -6.72
C GLU A 67 1.62 2.72 -6.96
N GLY A 68 2.81 3.11 -6.48
CA GLY A 68 3.32 4.46 -6.64
C GLY A 68 4.20 4.61 -7.88
N ALA A 69 4.77 5.81 -8.01
CA ALA A 69 5.72 6.10 -9.08
C ALA A 69 6.97 5.23 -8.93
N GLN A 70 7.54 4.83 -10.07
CA GLN A 70 8.83 4.14 -10.07
C GLN A 70 9.93 5.16 -9.77
N ILE A 71 10.69 4.88 -8.72
CA ILE A 71 11.78 5.76 -8.30
C ILE A 71 13.10 5.13 -8.72
N PRO A 72 13.95 5.84 -9.47
CA PRO A 72 15.24 5.28 -9.92
C PRO A 72 16.13 4.86 -8.75
N PHE A 73 16.87 3.78 -8.94
CA PHE A 73 17.75 3.25 -7.88
C PHE A 73 18.77 4.28 -7.40
N ASN A 74 19.31 5.09 -8.29
CA ASN A 74 20.30 6.12 -7.91
C ASN A 74 19.69 7.16 -6.95
N GLU A 75 18.39 7.40 -7.01
CA GLU A 75 17.69 8.24 -6.03
C GLU A 75 17.44 7.47 -4.74
N ARG A 76 16.86 6.27 -4.84
CA ARG A 76 16.54 5.43 -3.67
C ARG A 76 17.77 5.08 -2.84
N SER A 77 18.89 4.84 -3.48
CA SER A 77 20.12 4.44 -2.80
C SER A 77 20.66 5.50 -1.85
N SER A 78 20.22 6.76 -1.99
CA SER A 78 20.59 7.84 -1.08
C SER A 78 19.74 7.88 0.18
N TRP A 79 18.63 7.14 0.23
CA TRP A 79 17.73 7.15 1.39
C TRP A 79 18.33 6.35 2.54
N SER A 80 18.42 6.96 3.72
CA SER A 80 18.87 6.26 4.92
C SER A 80 17.72 5.53 5.63
N CYS A 81 16.51 6.00 5.45
CA CYS A 81 15.31 5.40 6.05
C CYS A 81 14.12 5.72 5.17
N PHE A 82 13.26 4.72 4.93
CA PHE A 82 12.08 4.93 4.08
C PHE A 82 11.01 3.87 4.38
N TRP A 83 9.80 4.13 3.90
CA TRP A 83 8.70 3.18 3.97
C TRP A 83 8.64 2.35 2.69
N MET A 84 8.49 1.04 2.85
CA MET A 84 8.20 0.13 1.75
C MET A 84 6.77 -0.37 1.93
N ILE A 85 5.93 -0.19 0.90
CA ILE A 85 4.50 -0.41 1.00
C ILE A 85 4.03 -1.33 -0.11
N ASP A 86 3.28 -2.39 0.26
CA ASP A 86 2.47 -3.16 -0.68
C ASP A 86 1.01 -2.97 -0.25
N PRO A 87 0.24 -2.13 -0.95
CA PRO A 87 -1.14 -1.82 -0.55
C PRO A 87 -2.06 -3.03 -0.50
N ILE A 88 -1.88 -3.99 -1.41
CA ILE A 88 -2.49 -5.31 -1.36
C ILE A 88 -1.49 -6.32 -1.89
N ASP A 89 -1.04 -7.22 -1.02
CA ASP A 89 -0.31 -8.41 -1.41
C ASP A 89 -1.33 -9.52 -1.61
N GLY A 90 -1.40 -10.05 -2.82
CA GLY A 90 -2.39 -11.05 -3.18
C GLY A 90 -3.59 -10.45 -3.92
N THR A 91 -3.35 -9.53 -4.87
CA THR A 91 -4.42 -8.92 -5.67
C THR A 91 -5.25 -9.97 -6.42
N LYS A 92 -4.61 -11.02 -6.94
CA LYS A 92 -5.30 -12.13 -7.61
C LYS A 92 -6.26 -12.84 -6.66
N GLU A 93 -5.82 -13.08 -5.44
CA GLU A 93 -6.62 -13.72 -4.40
C GLU A 93 -7.77 -12.81 -3.97
N PHE A 94 -7.53 -11.50 -3.91
CA PHE A 94 -8.57 -10.52 -3.65
C PHE A 94 -9.68 -10.60 -4.70
N ILE A 95 -9.31 -10.62 -5.99
CA ILE A 95 -10.24 -10.71 -7.11
C ILE A 95 -11.07 -12.00 -7.03
N LYS A 96 -10.44 -13.11 -6.63
CA LYS A 96 -11.11 -14.40 -6.48
C LYS A 96 -11.98 -14.51 -5.24
N LYS A 97 -11.92 -13.53 -4.35
CA LYS A 97 -12.66 -13.52 -3.08
C LYS A 97 -12.36 -14.72 -2.18
N ASN A 98 -11.12 -15.18 -2.15
CA ASN A 98 -10.75 -16.29 -1.27
C ASN A 98 -10.23 -15.86 0.10
N GLY A 99 -10.12 -14.55 0.36
CA GLY A 99 -9.71 -14.01 1.64
C GLY A 99 -8.22 -14.04 1.92
N GLU A 100 -7.41 -14.44 0.97
CA GLU A 100 -5.96 -14.60 1.15
C GLU A 100 -5.19 -13.41 0.60
N PHE A 101 -5.35 -12.26 1.23
CA PHE A 101 -4.61 -11.05 0.87
C PHE A 101 -4.25 -10.26 2.13
N THR A 102 -3.21 -9.44 2.03
CA THR A 102 -2.72 -8.65 3.16
C THR A 102 -2.31 -7.25 2.72
N VAL A 103 -2.13 -6.36 3.71
CA VAL A 103 -1.50 -5.05 3.56
C VAL A 103 -0.16 -5.13 4.25
N ASN A 104 0.91 -4.71 3.58
CA ASN A 104 2.26 -4.75 4.14
C ASN A 104 2.88 -3.36 4.15
N ILE A 105 3.32 -2.91 5.32
CA ILE A 105 4.01 -1.64 5.53
C ILE A 105 5.27 -1.93 6.34
N ALA A 106 6.42 -1.59 5.78
CA ALA A 106 7.69 -1.81 6.44
C ALA A 106 8.52 -0.53 6.46
N MET A 107 9.25 -0.33 7.55
CA MET A 107 10.30 0.70 7.62
C MET A 107 11.64 0.02 7.36
N ILE A 108 12.36 0.55 6.41
CA ILE A 108 13.66 0.04 6.02
C ILE A 108 14.76 0.97 6.51
#